data_293ecf2075d31fb2dd4780b3158baf33
#
_entry.id   293ecf2075d31fb2dd4780b3158baf33
#
_cell.length_a   1.000
_cell.length_b   1.000
_cell.length_c   1.000
_cell.angle_alpha   90.00
_cell.angle_beta   90.00
_cell.angle_gamma   90.00
#
_symmetry.space_group_name_H-M   'P 1'
#
loop_
_entity.id
_entity.type
_entity.pdbx_description
1 polymer ?
#
loop_
_entity_poly.entity_id
_entity_poly.type
_entity_poly.pdbx_seq_one_letter_code
_entity_poly.pdbx_strand_id
1 'polypeptide(L)'
;MIGGVIEGSNQKDFQNVDTLLLIKEAPYRLYTVAYLDPDRAYRYVRYRGGKGSYCNIAELSFYENSLDTLPMKGKIIGTPGCYGDDGRREYTNVFDGNPDTSFDYKFPDTGWAGLDLGKSYRVSKAIYTPRNDVSFIYKDNIYELFYWDKGNWNSLGRQTAVADSLVYTVPRNALLYLKNHTTGNDERIFEYEGRRQIFW
;
A
#
# COMPACT_ATOMS: atom_id res chain seq x y z
N MET A 1 6.11 2.64 -5.59
CA MET A 1 4.94 2.45 -6.50
C MET A 1 4.88 3.43 -7.67
N ILE A 2 5.58 4.58 -7.64
CA ILE A 2 5.59 5.54 -8.76
C ILE A 2 6.03 4.82 -10.05
N GLY A 3 5.32 5.06 -11.15
CA GLY A 3 5.52 4.38 -12.44
C GLY A 3 4.89 2.98 -12.53
N GLY A 4 4.31 2.49 -11.44
CA GLY A 4 3.51 1.28 -11.45
C GLY A 4 2.19 1.49 -12.18
N VAL A 5 1.64 0.43 -12.75
CA VAL A 5 0.41 0.48 -13.54
C VAL A 5 -0.60 -0.57 -13.11
N ILE A 6 -1.87 -0.21 -13.13
CA ILE A 6 -2.98 -1.17 -13.12
C ILE A 6 -3.38 -1.41 -14.56
N GLU A 7 -3.45 -2.67 -14.95
CA GLU A 7 -3.68 -3.11 -16.33
C GLU A 7 -4.84 -4.11 -16.39
N GLY A 8 -5.59 -4.07 -17.51
CA GLY A 8 -6.62 -5.04 -17.86
C GLY A 8 -6.31 -5.75 -19.17
N SER A 9 -6.64 -7.04 -19.25
CA SER A 9 -6.50 -7.85 -20.47
C SER A 9 -7.57 -8.92 -20.56
N ASN A 10 -7.86 -9.37 -21.77
CA ASN A 10 -8.64 -10.58 -22.03
C ASN A 10 -7.75 -11.76 -22.46
N GLN A 11 -6.43 -11.56 -22.44
CA GLN A 11 -5.43 -12.58 -22.71
C GLN A 11 -4.63 -12.88 -21.44
N LYS A 12 -4.49 -14.15 -21.10
CA LYS A 12 -3.83 -14.62 -19.87
C LYS A 12 -2.35 -14.22 -19.79
N ASP A 13 -1.69 -14.11 -20.91
CA ASP A 13 -0.28 -13.73 -21.04
C ASP A 13 -0.05 -12.21 -21.06
N PHE A 14 -1.13 -11.43 -21.02
CA PHE A 14 -1.09 -9.97 -21.05
C PHE A 14 -0.33 -9.40 -22.27
N GLN A 15 -0.34 -10.08 -23.43
CA GLN A 15 0.27 -9.53 -24.65
C GLN A 15 -0.47 -8.29 -25.16
N ASN A 16 -1.81 -8.25 -25.02
CA ASN A 16 -2.62 -7.08 -25.30
C ASN A 16 -3.21 -6.56 -23.98
N VAL A 17 -2.71 -5.43 -23.53
CA VAL A 17 -3.12 -4.79 -22.27
C VAL A 17 -3.64 -3.38 -22.50
N ASP A 18 -4.62 -3.00 -21.71
CA ASP A 18 -5.00 -1.60 -21.54
C ASP A 18 -4.53 -1.11 -20.17
N THR A 19 -3.92 0.06 -20.15
CA THR A 19 -3.55 0.72 -18.90
C THR A 19 -4.78 1.40 -18.31
N LEU A 20 -5.24 0.91 -17.16
CA LEU A 20 -6.39 1.44 -16.44
C LEU A 20 -5.97 2.58 -15.49
N LEU A 21 -4.75 2.51 -14.95
CA LEU A 21 -4.18 3.53 -14.09
C LEU A 21 -2.66 3.53 -14.20
N LEU A 22 -2.07 4.71 -14.30
CA LEU A 22 -0.65 4.95 -14.07
C LEU A 22 -0.48 5.68 -12.73
N ILE A 23 0.27 5.10 -11.79
CA ILE A 23 0.58 5.72 -10.50
C ILE A 23 1.67 6.77 -10.70
N LYS A 24 1.30 8.05 -10.64
CA LYS A 24 2.20 9.18 -10.87
C LYS A 24 2.81 9.75 -9.59
N GLU A 25 2.14 9.54 -8.45
CA GLU A 25 2.54 10.04 -7.15
C GLU A 25 2.67 8.91 -6.14
N ALA A 26 3.56 9.06 -5.17
CA ALA A 26 3.70 8.08 -4.11
C ALA A 26 2.44 8.06 -3.24
N PRO A 27 1.79 6.90 -3.04
CA PRO A 27 0.70 6.79 -2.08
C PRO A 27 1.21 7.14 -0.67
N TYR A 28 0.45 7.94 0.06
CA TYR A 28 0.78 8.36 1.42
C TYR A 28 -0.28 7.96 2.46
N ARG A 29 -1.34 7.28 2.00
CA ARG A 29 -2.40 6.74 2.85
C ARG A 29 -2.32 5.22 2.90
N LEU A 30 -2.86 4.65 3.97
CA LEU A 30 -3.03 3.19 4.08
C LEU A 30 -3.81 2.66 2.87
N TYR A 31 -4.95 3.25 2.56
CA TYR A 31 -5.77 2.88 1.41
C TYR A 31 -5.88 4.03 0.42
N THR A 32 -5.41 3.81 -0.78
CA THR A 32 -5.58 4.76 -1.88
C THR A 32 -6.68 4.26 -2.81
N VAL A 33 -7.72 5.06 -2.97
CA VAL A 33 -8.84 4.76 -3.86
C VAL A 33 -8.57 5.38 -5.23
N ALA A 34 -8.63 4.56 -6.27
CA ALA A 34 -8.56 5.00 -7.66
C ALA A 34 -9.86 4.63 -8.40
N TYR A 35 -10.51 5.62 -8.98
CA TYR A 35 -11.63 5.40 -9.89
C TYR A 35 -11.09 5.16 -11.29
N LEU A 36 -11.61 4.10 -11.92
CA LEU A 36 -11.21 3.64 -13.24
C LEU A 36 -12.38 3.83 -14.18
N ASP A 37 -12.10 4.18 -15.42
CA ASP A 37 -13.12 4.33 -16.47
C ASP A 37 -12.69 3.51 -17.70
N PRO A 38 -12.80 2.17 -17.64
CA PRO A 38 -12.38 1.32 -18.73
C PRO A 38 -13.39 1.34 -19.88
N ASP A 39 -12.91 1.46 -21.11
CA ASP A 39 -13.73 1.40 -22.30
C ASP A 39 -14.40 0.03 -22.49
N ARG A 40 -13.81 -1.01 -21.96
CA ARG A 40 -14.26 -2.41 -22.11
C ARG A 40 -14.12 -3.23 -20.83
N ALA A 41 -14.66 -4.46 -20.86
CA ALA A 41 -14.55 -5.43 -19.79
C ALA A 41 -13.29 -6.30 -19.95
N TYR A 42 -12.69 -6.71 -18.81
CA TYR A 42 -11.48 -7.51 -18.74
C TYR A 42 -11.69 -8.73 -17.84
N ARG A 43 -11.12 -9.87 -18.27
CA ARG A 43 -11.06 -11.07 -17.45
C ARG A 43 -9.86 -11.07 -16.51
N TYR A 44 -8.73 -10.53 -16.97
CA TYR A 44 -7.48 -10.48 -16.21
C TYR A 44 -7.17 -9.04 -15.84
N VAL A 45 -6.91 -8.81 -14.56
CA VAL A 45 -6.51 -7.50 -14.03
C VAL A 45 -5.29 -7.66 -13.15
N ARG A 46 -4.34 -6.72 -13.23
CA ARG A 46 -3.12 -6.78 -12.44
C ARG A 46 -2.58 -5.41 -12.08
N TYR A 47 -1.77 -5.37 -11.04
CA TYR A 47 -0.77 -4.34 -10.81
C TYR A 47 0.58 -4.85 -11.28
N ARG A 48 1.28 -4.04 -12.07
CA ARG A 48 2.67 -4.28 -12.46
C ARG A 48 3.53 -3.16 -11.88
N GLY A 49 4.58 -3.53 -11.15
CA GLY A 49 5.49 -2.59 -10.50
C GLY A 49 6.20 -1.67 -11.51
N GLY A 50 6.47 -0.44 -11.10
CA GLY A 50 7.30 0.48 -11.83
C GLY A 50 8.76 0.01 -11.88
N LYS A 51 9.55 0.61 -12.76
CA LYS A 51 10.98 0.28 -12.91
C LYS A 51 11.73 0.47 -11.59
N GLY A 52 12.51 -0.53 -11.18
CA GLY A 52 13.31 -0.51 -9.95
C GLY A 52 12.50 -0.62 -8.65
N SER A 53 11.19 -0.94 -8.72
CA SER A 53 10.31 -0.90 -7.55
C SER A 53 10.19 -2.23 -6.80
N TYR A 54 10.76 -3.32 -7.31
CA TYR A 54 10.56 -4.67 -6.77
C TYR A 54 9.07 -5.07 -6.63
N CYS A 55 8.19 -4.38 -7.35
CA CYS A 55 6.73 -4.53 -7.25
C CYS A 55 6.18 -4.41 -5.83
N ASN A 56 6.80 -3.57 -4.99
CA ASN A 56 6.40 -3.38 -3.60
C ASN A 56 4.95 -2.88 -3.49
N ILE A 57 4.07 -3.76 -2.99
CA ILE A 57 2.66 -3.48 -2.73
C ILE A 57 2.16 -4.39 -1.60
N ALA A 58 1.37 -3.85 -0.67
CA ALA A 58 0.77 -4.65 0.40
C ALA A 58 -0.56 -5.24 -0.04
N GLU A 59 -1.53 -4.41 -0.44
CA GLU A 59 -2.87 -4.86 -0.79
C GLU A 59 -3.37 -4.26 -2.10
N LEU A 60 -4.22 -5.01 -2.80
CA LEU A 60 -4.94 -4.57 -3.99
C LEU A 60 -6.33 -5.21 -4.04
N SER A 61 -7.33 -4.38 -4.25
CA SER A 61 -8.70 -4.82 -4.43
C SER A 61 -9.31 -4.17 -5.66
N PHE A 62 -10.11 -4.92 -6.41
CA PHE A 62 -10.83 -4.44 -7.59
C PHE A 62 -12.34 -4.49 -7.34
N TYR A 63 -13.07 -3.56 -7.94
CA TYR A 63 -14.52 -3.43 -7.79
C TYR A 63 -15.17 -3.20 -9.14
N GLU A 64 -16.31 -3.88 -9.39
CA GLU A 64 -17.07 -3.74 -10.63
C GLU A 64 -17.73 -2.35 -10.70
N ASN A 65 -18.34 -1.89 -9.59
CA ASN A 65 -18.91 -0.56 -9.51
C ASN A 65 -18.19 0.30 -8.48
N SER A 66 -18.19 1.60 -8.71
CA SER A 66 -17.50 2.56 -7.84
C SER A 66 -18.07 2.61 -6.41
N LEU A 67 -19.34 2.27 -6.23
CA LEU A 67 -20.04 2.23 -4.94
C LEU A 67 -19.95 0.89 -4.22
N ASP A 68 -19.45 -0.16 -4.88
CA ASP A 68 -19.33 -1.47 -4.24
C ASP A 68 -18.43 -1.43 -3.02
N THR A 69 -18.83 -2.14 -1.97
CA THR A 69 -18.06 -2.30 -0.71
C THR A 69 -17.33 -3.63 -0.65
N LEU A 70 -17.82 -4.64 -1.40
CA LEU A 70 -17.19 -5.95 -1.48
C LEU A 70 -16.31 -6.04 -2.72
N PRO A 71 -15.02 -6.41 -2.57
CA PRO A 71 -14.13 -6.55 -3.71
C PRO A 71 -14.51 -7.76 -4.57
N MET A 72 -14.19 -7.66 -5.85
CA MET A 72 -14.25 -8.77 -6.79
C MET A 72 -13.32 -9.89 -6.34
N LYS A 73 -13.75 -11.12 -6.56
CA LYS A 73 -12.96 -12.32 -6.27
C LYS A 73 -12.52 -12.98 -7.57
N GLY A 74 -11.34 -13.58 -7.54
CA GLY A 74 -10.78 -14.30 -8.67
C GLY A 74 -9.66 -15.25 -8.23
N LYS A 75 -9.14 -16.01 -9.18
CA LYS A 75 -7.92 -16.77 -8.94
C LYS A 75 -6.74 -15.82 -8.91
N ILE A 76 -5.98 -15.84 -7.81
CA ILE A 76 -4.76 -15.03 -7.69
C ILE A 76 -3.72 -15.55 -8.70
N ILE A 77 -3.15 -14.63 -9.45
CA ILE A 77 -2.09 -14.85 -10.44
C ILE A 77 -1.00 -13.80 -10.26
N GLY A 78 0.24 -14.17 -10.60
CA GLY A 78 1.35 -13.22 -10.42
C GLY A 78 2.69 -13.82 -10.81
N THR A 79 3.74 -13.03 -10.64
CA THR A 79 5.11 -13.45 -10.85
C THR A 79 5.62 -14.16 -9.59
N PRO A 80 5.99 -15.45 -9.67
CA PRO A 80 6.47 -16.18 -8.51
C PRO A 80 7.88 -15.75 -8.10
N GLY A 81 8.17 -15.90 -6.81
CA GLY A 81 9.46 -15.59 -6.20
C GLY A 81 9.49 -14.22 -5.54
N CYS A 82 9.99 -14.17 -4.32
CA CYS A 82 10.06 -12.98 -3.50
C CYS A 82 11.50 -12.62 -3.12
N TYR A 83 11.68 -11.39 -2.66
CA TYR A 83 12.95 -10.93 -2.13
C TYR A 83 13.37 -11.78 -0.92
N GLY A 84 14.63 -12.26 -0.94
CA GLY A 84 15.14 -13.13 0.11
C GLY A 84 14.79 -14.61 -0.05
N ASP A 85 13.99 -15.00 -1.05
CA ASP A 85 13.56 -16.39 -1.33
C ASP A 85 13.01 -17.16 -0.11
N ASP A 86 12.45 -16.42 0.88
CA ASP A 86 11.92 -16.97 2.14
C ASP A 86 10.40 -17.29 2.10
N GLY A 87 9.76 -17.03 0.97
CA GLY A 87 8.33 -17.25 0.76
C GLY A 87 7.40 -16.30 1.53
N ARG A 88 7.94 -15.32 2.28
CA ARG A 88 7.13 -14.44 3.12
C ARG A 88 6.51 -13.26 2.40
N ARG A 89 7.02 -12.93 1.20
CA ARG A 89 6.65 -11.74 0.43
C ARG A 89 6.20 -12.09 -0.98
N GLU A 90 5.44 -13.17 -1.13
CA GLU A 90 4.94 -13.64 -2.42
C GLU A 90 3.76 -12.78 -2.93
N TYR A 91 3.54 -12.82 -4.24
CA TYR A 91 2.46 -12.07 -4.90
C TYR A 91 1.05 -12.39 -4.37
N THR A 92 0.88 -13.52 -3.69
CA THR A 92 -0.38 -13.92 -3.06
C THR A 92 -0.78 -13.04 -1.89
N ASN A 93 0.21 -12.43 -1.22
CA ASN A 93 -0.03 -11.53 -0.09
C ASN A 93 -0.82 -10.28 -0.49
N VAL A 94 -0.76 -9.89 -1.76
CA VAL A 94 -1.47 -8.70 -2.28
C VAL A 94 -3.00 -8.80 -2.17
N PHE A 95 -3.51 -9.99 -1.88
CA PHE A 95 -4.95 -10.29 -1.83
C PHE A 95 -5.35 -11.06 -0.57
N ASP A 96 -4.54 -11.04 0.49
CA ASP A 96 -4.80 -11.77 1.73
C ASP A 96 -5.63 -10.97 2.75
N GLY A 97 -5.85 -9.68 2.51
CA GLY A 97 -6.60 -8.78 3.37
C GLY A 97 -5.81 -8.27 4.57
N ASN A 98 -4.50 -8.50 4.59
CA ASN A 98 -3.62 -8.05 5.66
C ASN A 98 -2.63 -7.00 5.16
N PRO A 99 -2.85 -5.71 5.43
CA PRO A 99 -1.98 -4.63 4.95
C PRO A 99 -0.57 -4.66 5.54
N ASP A 100 -0.29 -5.50 6.53
CA ASP A 100 1.03 -5.66 7.14
C ASP A 100 1.89 -6.69 6.39
N THR A 101 1.30 -7.48 5.50
CA THR A 101 2.01 -8.33 4.55
C THR A 101 2.23 -7.60 3.24
N SER A 102 3.12 -8.06 2.40
CA SER A 102 3.37 -7.41 1.11
C SER A 102 3.94 -8.38 0.08
N PHE A 103 3.81 -8.02 -1.18
CA PHE A 103 4.63 -8.55 -2.24
C PHE A 103 5.89 -7.71 -2.39
N ASP A 104 7.03 -8.38 -2.45
CA ASP A 104 8.32 -7.80 -2.70
C ASP A 104 9.07 -8.75 -3.66
N TYR A 105 8.98 -8.45 -4.96
CA TYR A 105 9.52 -9.33 -5.98
C TYR A 105 11.04 -9.40 -5.88
N LYS A 106 11.63 -10.56 -6.18
CA LYS A 106 13.08 -10.77 -6.05
C LYS A 106 13.95 -9.95 -7.01
N PHE A 107 13.36 -9.44 -8.11
CA PHE A 107 14.07 -8.59 -9.07
C PHE A 107 13.47 -7.19 -9.10
N PRO A 108 14.29 -6.17 -9.43
CA PRO A 108 13.82 -4.78 -9.40
C PRO A 108 12.70 -4.48 -10.40
N ASP A 109 12.60 -5.26 -11.47
CA ASP A 109 11.67 -5.06 -12.57
C ASP A 109 10.84 -6.31 -12.85
N THR A 110 9.78 -6.16 -13.64
CA THR A 110 8.92 -7.24 -14.17
C THR A 110 7.99 -7.94 -13.18
N GLY A 111 8.04 -7.60 -11.88
CA GLY A 111 7.10 -8.13 -10.90
C GLY A 111 5.66 -7.65 -11.13
N TRP A 112 4.68 -8.54 -10.94
CA TRP A 112 3.26 -8.19 -11.00
C TRP A 112 2.43 -9.16 -10.17
N ALA A 113 1.26 -8.68 -9.70
CA ALA A 113 0.24 -9.46 -9.00
C ALA A 113 -1.14 -9.09 -9.54
N GLY A 114 -2.05 -10.06 -9.65
CA GLY A 114 -3.35 -9.83 -10.25
C GLY A 114 -4.37 -10.94 -10.01
N LEU A 115 -5.51 -10.81 -10.67
CA LEU A 115 -6.62 -11.75 -10.60
C LEU A 115 -7.04 -12.23 -12.00
N ASP A 116 -7.33 -13.53 -12.12
CA ASP A 116 -8.19 -14.09 -13.17
C ASP A 116 -9.63 -14.10 -12.60
N LEU A 117 -10.47 -13.22 -13.09
CA LEU A 117 -11.85 -13.07 -12.65
C LEU A 117 -12.79 -14.15 -13.19
N GLY A 118 -12.27 -15.08 -14.03
CA GLY A 118 -13.04 -16.18 -14.63
C GLY A 118 -13.86 -15.76 -15.85
N LYS A 119 -14.40 -14.55 -15.86
CA LYS A 119 -15.06 -13.92 -17.02
C LYS A 119 -14.73 -12.43 -17.07
N SER A 120 -15.11 -11.76 -18.15
CA SER A 120 -14.82 -10.32 -18.30
C SER A 120 -15.80 -9.47 -17.52
N TYR A 121 -15.25 -8.48 -16.80
CA TYR A 121 -15.98 -7.46 -16.03
C TYR A 121 -15.45 -6.06 -16.35
N ARG A 122 -16.30 -5.04 -16.23
CA ARG A 122 -15.83 -3.66 -16.12
C ARG A 122 -15.33 -3.43 -14.70
N VAL A 123 -14.12 -2.94 -14.57
CA VAL A 123 -13.51 -2.65 -13.26
C VAL A 123 -13.48 -1.13 -13.09
N SER A 124 -14.40 -0.61 -12.29
CA SER A 124 -14.61 0.84 -12.14
C SER A 124 -13.86 1.45 -10.95
N LYS A 125 -13.31 0.62 -10.06
CA LYS A 125 -12.55 1.10 -8.91
C LYS A 125 -11.47 0.10 -8.53
N ALA A 126 -10.32 0.61 -8.12
CA ALA A 126 -9.30 -0.14 -7.41
C ALA A 126 -8.96 0.54 -6.08
N ILE A 127 -8.66 -0.25 -5.07
CA ILE A 127 -8.10 0.23 -3.81
C ILE A 127 -6.77 -0.48 -3.61
N TYR A 128 -5.71 0.27 -3.34
CA TYR A 128 -4.40 -0.29 -3.14
C TYR A 128 -3.69 0.31 -1.92
N THR A 129 -2.84 -0.51 -1.30
CA THR A 129 -2.01 -0.18 -0.15
C THR A 129 -0.55 -0.36 -0.53
N PRO A 130 0.30 0.68 -0.40
CA PRO A 130 1.73 0.50 -0.57
C PRO A 130 2.30 -0.39 0.54
N ARG A 131 3.43 -1.05 0.29
CA ARG A 131 4.21 -1.65 1.37
C ARG A 131 4.55 -0.57 2.40
N ASN A 132 4.36 -0.86 3.67
CA ASN A 132 4.46 0.11 4.74
C ASN A 132 5.34 -0.31 5.91
N ASP A 133 5.77 -1.57 5.95
CA ASP A 133 6.57 -2.15 7.04
C ASP A 133 5.94 -1.89 8.43
N VAL A 134 4.59 -1.95 8.51
CA VAL A 134 3.78 -1.71 9.72
C VAL A 134 3.83 -0.25 10.22
N SER A 135 4.12 0.70 9.34
CA SER A 135 4.33 2.13 9.71
C SER A 135 3.12 3.03 9.48
N PHE A 136 1.95 2.48 9.13
CA PHE A 136 0.71 3.27 9.00
C PHE A 136 0.01 3.47 10.35
N ILE A 137 -0.77 4.56 10.42
CA ILE A 137 -1.66 4.79 11.54
C ILE A 137 -2.93 3.96 11.33
N TYR A 138 -3.18 3.03 12.24
CA TYR A 138 -4.37 2.17 12.23
C TYR A 138 -5.44 2.74 13.15
N LYS A 139 -6.65 2.84 12.61
CA LYS A 139 -7.82 3.25 13.39
C LYS A 139 -7.99 2.34 14.62
N ASP A 140 -8.43 2.94 15.73
CA ASP A 140 -8.66 2.31 17.03
C ASP A 140 -7.39 1.88 17.78
N ASN A 141 -6.19 2.04 17.19
CA ASN A 141 -4.93 1.85 17.90
C ASN A 141 -4.57 3.08 18.74
N ILE A 142 -3.87 2.84 19.85
CA ILE A 142 -3.40 3.88 20.78
C ILE A 142 -1.95 4.21 20.45
N TYR A 143 -1.70 5.47 20.18
CA TYR A 143 -0.38 6.01 19.86
C TYR A 143 0.05 7.04 20.89
N GLU A 144 1.37 7.17 21.07
CA GLU A 144 2.00 8.21 21.88
C GLU A 144 3.14 8.82 21.09
N LEU A 145 3.13 10.17 20.97
CA LEU A 145 4.19 10.90 20.30
C LEU A 145 5.14 11.47 21.36
N PHE A 146 6.41 11.35 21.10
CA PHE A 146 7.48 11.90 21.92
C PHE A 146 8.32 12.87 21.10
N TYR A 147 8.93 13.85 21.77
CA TYR A 147 9.96 14.69 21.20
C TYR A 147 11.23 14.63 22.03
N TRP A 148 12.38 14.79 21.38
CA TRP A 148 13.67 14.81 22.05
C TRP A 148 14.00 16.21 22.56
N ASP A 149 14.30 16.35 23.86
CA ASP A 149 14.82 17.58 24.47
C ASP A 149 15.71 17.23 25.68
N LYS A 150 16.84 17.92 25.79
CA LYS A 150 17.79 17.81 26.92
C LYS A 150 18.18 16.38 27.32
N GLY A 151 18.38 15.53 26.32
CA GLY A 151 18.82 14.16 26.55
C GLY A 151 17.72 13.16 26.89
N ASN A 152 16.44 13.54 26.78
CA ASN A 152 15.30 12.68 27.09
C ASN A 152 14.20 12.76 26.04
N TRP A 153 13.44 11.66 25.91
CA TRP A 153 12.17 11.64 25.18
C TRP A 153 11.05 12.13 26.11
N ASN A 154 10.41 13.22 25.71
CA ASN A 154 9.31 13.85 26.44
C ASN A 154 7.99 13.56 25.73
N SER A 155 7.02 13.02 26.44
CA SER A 155 5.71 12.67 25.88
C SER A 155 4.89 13.93 25.54
N LEU A 156 4.23 13.89 24.38
CA LEU A 156 3.19 14.83 23.95
C LEU A 156 1.77 14.27 24.17
N GLY A 157 1.69 13.12 24.86
CA GLY A 157 0.44 12.48 25.21
C GLY A 157 0.03 11.37 24.27
N ARG A 158 -0.98 10.61 24.72
CA ARG A 158 -1.57 9.47 23.99
C ARG A 158 -2.83 9.90 23.27
N GLN A 159 -3.04 9.30 22.08
CA GLN A 159 -4.27 9.45 21.30
C GLN A 159 -4.71 8.09 20.77
N THR A 160 -6.02 7.84 20.79
CA THR A 160 -6.59 6.75 20.00
C THR A 160 -6.84 7.28 18.59
N ALA A 161 -6.31 6.60 17.58
CA ALA A 161 -6.50 6.99 16.20
C ALA A 161 -7.96 6.78 15.77
N VAL A 162 -8.60 7.85 15.31
CA VAL A 162 -9.98 7.81 14.78
C VAL A 162 -10.01 7.68 13.25
N ALA A 163 -8.85 7.87 12.62
CA ALA A 163 -8.62 7.76 11.18
C ALA A 163 -7.19 7.25 10.91
N ASP A 164 -6.74 7.31 9.67
CA ASP A 164 -5.38 6.95 9.22
C ASP A 164 -4.32 8.03 9.50
N SER A 165 -4.60 8.92 10.45
CA SER A 165 -3.71 10.02 10.81
C SER A 165 -3.89 10.46 12.26
N LEU A 166 -2.85 11.06 12.82
CA LEU A 166 -2.82 11.67 14.15
C LEU A 166 -2.40 13.14 14.03
N VAL A 167 -2.89 13.97 14.93
CA VAL A 167 -2.54 15.39 14.96
C VAL A 167 -1.98 15.74 16.34
N TYR A 168 -0.75 16.25 16.35
CA TYR A 168 -0.08 16.74 17.56
C TYR A 168 0.46 18.16 17.35
N THR A 169 0.47 18.93 18.41
CA THR A 169 1.26 20.17 18.45
C THR A 169 2.66 19.84 18.93
N VAL A 170 3.66 20.08 18.09
CA VAL A 170 5.05 19.71 18.35
C VAL A 170 5.95 20.94 18.46
N PRO A 171 7.04 20.90 19.24
CA PRO A 171 8.07 21.94 19.23
C PRO A 171 8.68 22.06 17.82
N ARG A 172 9.06 23.29 17.46
CA ARG A 172 9.67 23.55 16.14
C ARG A 172 11.01 22.84 16.02
N ASN A 173 11.26 22.20 14.88
CA ASN A 173 12.49 21.44 14.58
C ASN A 173 12.77 20.32 15.60
N ALA A 174 11.73 19.72 16.16
CA ALA A 174 11.90 18.63 17.10
C ALA A 174 12.19 17.31 16.39
N LEU A 175 13.11 16.53 16.93
CA LEU A 175 13.24 15.11 16.62
C LEU A 175 12.10 14.39 17.32
N LEU A 176 11.35 13.58 16.58
CA LEU A 176 10.10 12.96 17.01
C LEU A 176 10.23 11.45 17.00
N TYR A 177 9.46 10.80 17.89
CA TYR A 177 9.36 9.35 17.98
C TYR A 177 7.91 8.97 18.28
N LEU A 178 7.30 8.16 17.42
CA LEU A 178 5.94 7.67 17.59
C LEU A 178 5.95 6.21 18.05
N LYS A 179 5.14 5.90 19.06
CA LYS A 179 4.97 4.55 19.60
C LYS A 179 3.51 4.09 19.44
N ASN A 180 3.31 2.90 18.91
CA ASN A 180 2.02 2.24 18.90
C ASN A 180 1.92 1.33 20.14
N HIS A 181 1.07 1.72 21.10
CA HIS A 181 0.87 0.96 22.34
C HIS A 181 -0.05 -0.25 22.18
N THR A 182 -0.85 -0.32 21.11
CA THR A 182 -1.75 -1.45 20.88
C THR A 182 -1.00 -2.67 20.35
N THR A 183 -0.09 -2.46 19.40
CA THR A 183 0.73 -3.55 18.81
C THR A 183 2.08 -3.71 19.51
N GLY A 184 2.52 -2.71 20.26
CA GLY A 184 3.84 -2.66 20.87
C GLY A 184 4.95 -2.29 19.88
N ASN A 185 4.61 -1.93 18.65
CA ASN A 185 5.58 -1.52 17.66
C ASN A 185 6.11 -0.12 17.97
N ASP A 186 7.40 0.05 17.79
CA ASP A 186 8.07 1.33 17.83
C ASP A 186 8.18 1.86 16.40
N GLU A 187 7.56 3.02 16.17
CA GLU A 187 7.70 3.72 14.91
C GLU A 187 9.10 4.32 14.79
N ARG A 188 9.51 4.63 13.55
CA ARG A 188 10.83 5.23 13.30
C ARG A 188 10.93 6.62 13.89
N ILE A 189 12.15 7.01 14.24
CA ILE A 189 12.49 8.38 14.59
C ILE A 189 12.43 9.24 13.34
N PHE A 190 11.83 10.42 13.44
CA PHE A 190 11.64 11.31 12.30
C PHE A 190 11.63 12.79 12.72
N GLU A 191 11.78 13.67 11.77
CA GLU A 191 11.57 15.11 11.89
C GLU A 191 10.74 15.64 10.71
N TYR A 192 10.27 16.88 10.80
CA TYR A 192 9.60 17.56 9.71
C TYR A 192 10.50 18.62 9.08
N GLU A 193 10.75 18.52 7.78
CA GLU A 193 11.30 19.56 6.95
C GLU A 193 10.17 20.18 6.12
N GLY A 194 9.68 21.33 6.58
CA GLY A 194 8.45 21.91 6.02
C GLY A 194 7.23 21.03 6.28
N ARG A 195 6.67 20.44 5.20
CA ARG A 195 5.54 19.48 5.27
C ARG A 195 5.97 18.04 5.04
N ARG A 196 7.25 17.81 4.80
CA ARG A 196 7.80 16.48 4.50
C ARG A 196 8.32 15.84 5.78
N GLN A 197 7.94 14.61 6.02
CA GLN A 197 8.46 13.78 7.10
C GLN A 197 9.77 13.14 6.64
N ILE A 198 10.84 13.30 7.40
CA ILE A 198 12.16 12.72 7.17
C ILE A 198 12.41 11.69 8.26
N PHE A 199 12.60 10.42 7.87
CA PHE A 199 12.89 9.31 8.77
C PHE A 199 14.38 9.05 8.86
N TRP A 200 14.84 8.63 10.06
CA TRP A 200 16.22 8.30 10.39
C TRP A 200 16.41 6.81 10.70
#